data_e43fbfd17a72ada76e85fbd482a90d3b
#
_entry.id   e43fbfd17a72ada76e85fbd482a90d3b
#
_cell.length_a   1.000
_cell.length_b   1.000
_cell.length_c   1.000
_cell.angle_alpha   90.00
_cell.angle_beta   90.00
_cell.angle_gamma   90.00
#
_symmetry.space_group_name_H-M   'P 1'
#
loop_
_entity.id
_entity.type
_entity.pdbx_description
1 polymer ?
#
loop_
_entity_poly.entity_id
_entity_poly.type
_entity_poly.pdbx_seq_one_letter_code
_entity_poly.pdbx_strand_id
1 'polypeptide(L)'
;MIIAIDGPSGAGKSTVSKAVARRLGFSCLDTGAMYRSIAWQALQDGVSLEDGEALGRIADMHEIGFSHEPGDPLPRRVSIAGADVTDAIRTAEIDRSVSAVAAAPAVRQALVAQQQRIGRAGNYVVEGRDIGTAVFPEAELKVFLTASAAERAHRRVAQNERRGVGSTDYAEVLADIERRDAIDSSRDTSPLKPAPDAVQMDSTGRTIEQIIERICALAQEKGMHV
;
A
#
# COMPACT_ATOMS: atom_id res chain seq x y z
N MET A 1 -2.36 -18.33 -2.19
CA MET A 1 -1.07 -17.99 -1.53
C MET A 1 -0.93 -16.48 -1.46
N ILE A 2 -0.40 -15.98 -0.36
CA ILE A 2 -0.23 -14.53 -0.12
C ILE A 2 1.23 -14.22 0.17
N ILE A 3 1.76 -13.23 -0.53
CA ILE A 3 3.02 -12.56 -0.19
C ILE A 3 2.68 -11.19 0.36
N ALA A 4 2.90 -10.98 1.65
CA ALA A 4 2.69 -9.69 2.31
C ALA A 4 3.95 -8.83 2.21
N ILE A 5 3.85 -7.62 1.69
CA ILE A 5 4.97 -6.66 1.62
C ILE A 5 4.58 -5.40 2.37
N ASP A 6 5.03 -5.30 3.60
CA ASP A 6 4.81 -4.15 4.48
C ASP A 6 6.02 -3.22 4.54
N GLY A 7 5.81 -2.01 5.04
CA GLY A 7 6.88 -1.04 5.24
C GLY A 7 6.45 0.41 5.07
N PRO A 8 7.32 1.38 5.41
CA PRO A 8 6.99 2.80 5.39
C PRO A 8 6.80 3.35 3.98
N SER A 9 6.29 4.59 3.90
CA SER A 9 6.11 5.30 2.63
C SER A 9 7.46 5.54 1.94
N GLY A 10 7.55 5.34 0.62
CA GLY A 10 8.80 5.56 -0.13
C GLY A 10 9.82 4.42 -0.08
N ALA A 11 9.57 3.33 0.67
CA ALA A 11 10.49 2.18 0.74
C ALA A 11 10.62 1.37 -0.58
N GLY A 12 9.79 1.66 -1.59
CA GLY A 12 9.82 0.96 -2.88
C GLY A 12 8.82 -0.17 -3.02
N LYS A 13 7.93 -0.38 -2.04
CA LYS A 13 6.95 -1.48 -2.03
C LYS A 13 6.20 -1.65 -3.35
N SER A 14 5.56 -0.59 -3.86
CA SER A 14 4.72 -0.70 -5.07
C SER A 14 5.49 -1.13 -6.31
N THR A 15 6.74 -0.69 -6.45
CA THR A 15 7.60 -1.14 -7.55
C THR A 15 7.97 -2.60 -7.39
N VAL A 16 8.38 -2.98 -6.18
CA VAL A 16 8.79 -4.35 -5.85
C VAL A 16 7.60 -5.31 -5.95
N SER A 17 6.46 -4.98 -5.34
CA SER A 17 5.24 -5.82 -5.35
C SER A 17 4.76 -6.12 -6.75
N LYS A 18 4.72 -5.11 -7.62
CA LYS A 18 4.35 -5.27 -9.03
C LYS A 18 5.30 -6.17 -9.79
N ALA A 19 6.60 -6.00 -9.59
CA ALA A 19 7.61 -6.81 -10.29
C ALA A 19 7.60 -8.27 -9.80
N VAL A 20 7.49 -8.49 -8.47
CA VAL A 20 7.36 -9.82 -7.89
C VAL A 20 6.09 -10.51 -8.38
N ALA A 21 4.95 -9.79 -8.40
CA ALA A 21 3.68 -10.32 -8.91
C ALA A 21 3.81 -10.79 -10.37
N ARG A 22 4.42 -9.99 -11.24
CA ARG A 22 4.68 -10.38 -12.63
C ARG A 22 5.58 -11.61 -12.76
N ARG A 23 6.65 -11.69 -11.96
CA ARG A 23 7.57 -12.84 -12.01
C ARG A 23 6.95 -14.14 -11.54
N LEU A 24 6.03 -14.07 -10.58
CA LEU A 24 5.39 -15.23 -10.00
C LEU A 24 4.02 -15.55 -10.63
N GLY A 25 3.54 -14.75 -11.60
CA GLY A 25 2.19 -14.88 -12.14
C GLY A 25 1.09 -14.64 -11.11
N PHE A 26 1.38 -13.88 -10.04
CA PHE A 26 0.43 -13.54 -8.98
C PHE A 26 -0.24 -12.21 -9.28
N SER A 27 -1.47 -12.02 -8.84
CA SER A 27 -2.11 -10.70 -8.85
C SER A 27 -1.46 -9.76 -7.83
N CYS A 28 -1.57 -8.46 -8.06
CA CYS A 28 -1.04 -7.44 -7.13
C CYS A 28 -2.19 -6.64 -6.52
N LEU A 29 -2.20 -6.50 -5.19
CA LEU A 29 -3.16 -5.68 -4.46
C LEU A 29 -2.45 -4.50 -3.76
N ASP A 30 -2.70 -3.28 -4.24
CA ASP A 30 -2.28 -2.02 -3.61
C ASP A 30 -3.35 -1.61 -2.59
N THR A 31 -3.17 -1.99 -1.31
CA THR A 31 -4.13 -1.60 -0.27
C THR A 31 -4.11 -0.10 -0.01
N GLY A 32 -2.99 0.56 -0.24
CA GLY A 32 -2.89 2.01 -0.16
C GLY A 32 -3.82 2.72 -1.15
N ALA A 33 -4.07 2.14 -2.33
CA ALA A 33 -5.06 2.65 -3.26
C ALA A 33 -6.48 2.56 -2.69
N MET A 34 -6.80 1.52 -1.90
CA MET A 34 -8.12 1.39 -1.27
C MET A 34 -8.39 2.53 -0.27
N TYR A 35 -7.45 2.79 0.65
CA TYR A 35 -7.58 3.92 1.60
C TYR A 35 -7.64 5.27 0.91
N ARG A 36 -6.88 5.46 -0.19
CA ARG A 36 -6.94 6.67 -1.01
C ARG A 36 -8.27 6.85 -1.71
N SER A 37 -8.91 5.76 -2.14
CA SER A 37 -10.24 5.80 -2.75
C SER A 37 -11.30 6.27 -1.75
N ILE A 38 -11.21 5.83 -0.48
CA ILE A 38 -12.09 6.33 0.59
C ILE A 38 -11.83 7.82 0.85
N ALA A 39 -10.56 8.24 0.91
CA ALA A 39 -10.21 9.66 1.08
C ALA A 39 -10.79 10.52 -0.07
N TRP A 40 -10.66 10.03 -1.31
CA TRP A 40 -11.21 10.71 -2.48
C TRP A 40 -12.73 10.82 -2.40
N GLN A 41 -13.43 9.71 -2.12
CA GLN A 41 -14.89 9.71 -2.02
C GLN A 41 -15.38 10.64 -0.90
N ALA A 42 -14.72 10.62 0.26
CA ALA A 42 -15.05 11.51 1.37
C ALA A 42 -14.96 13.00 0.97
N LEU A 43 -13.91 13.38 0.23
CA LEU A 43 -13.76 14.74 -0.27
C LEU A 43 -14.84 15.10 -1.30
N GLN A 44 -15.24 14.16 -2.17
CA GLN A 44 -16.33 14.39 -3.12
C GLN A 44 -17.67 14.60 -2.41
N ASP A 45 -17.92 13.85 -1.33
CA ASP A 45 -19.17 13.90 -0.56
C ASP A 45 -19.17 15.04 0.49
N GLY A 46 -18.06 15.79 0.62
CA GLY A 46 -17.93 16.85 1.62
C GLY A 46 -17.86 16.32 3.06
N VAL A 47 -17.45 15.06 3.24
CA VAL A 47 -17.33 14.41 4.56
C VAL A 47 -15.99 14.80 5.20
N SER A 48 -16.05 15.21 6.48
CA SER A 48 -14.84 15.52 7.24
C SER A 48 -13.95 14.28 7.40
N LEU A 49 -12.64 14.46 7.19
CA LEU A 49 -11.66 13.39 7.42
C LEU A 49 -11.44 13.08 8.91
N GLU A 50 -12.03 13.87 9.81
CA GLU A 50 -12.01 13.63 11.25
C GLU A 50 -13.24 12.82 11.72
N ASP A 51 -14.28 12.70 10.89
CA ASP A 51 -15.45 11.87 11.18
C ASP A 51 -15.21 10.42 10.76
N GLY A 52 -14.53 9.67 11.65
CA GLY A 52 -14.19 8.26 11.41
C GLY A 52 -15.39 7.35 11.16
N GLU A 53 -16.56 7.65 11.76
CA GLU A 53 -17.79 6.88 11.56
C GLU A 53 -18.38 7.13 10.16
N ALA A 54 -18.39 8.39 9.70
CA ALA A 54 -18.84 8.71 8.35
C ALA A 54 -17.92 8.11 7.29
N LEU A 55 -16.60 8.16 7.51
CA LEU A 55 -15.62 7.48 6.66
C LEU A 55 -15.83 5.97 6.63
N GLY A 56 -16.12 5.37 7.77
CA GLY A 56 -16.46 3.94 7.88
C GLY A 56 -17.69 3.57 7.05
N ARG A 57 -18.75 4.37 7.12
CA ARG A 57 -19.96 4.17 6.29
C ARG A 57 -19.65 4.23 4.79
N ILE A 58 -18.77 5.15 4.34
CA ILE A 58 -18.31 5.20 2.94
C ILE A 58 -17.62 3.88 2.57
N ALA A 59 -16.73 3.37 3.43
CA ALA A 59 -16.00 2.15 3.18
C ALA A 59 -16.90 0.89 3.17
N ASP A 60 -17.95 0.87 3.97
CA ASP A 60 -18.93 -0.23 4.00
C ASP A 60 -19.86 -0.21 2.79
N MET A 61 -20.29 0.98 2.34
CA MET A 61 -21.23 1.13 1.23
C MET A 61 -20.57 0.89 -0.15
N HIS A 62 -19.26 1.09 -0.27
CA HIS A 62 -18.60 1.07 -1.57
C HIS A 62 -17.46 0.04 -1.61
N GLU A 63 -17.58 -0.90 -2.54
CA GLU A 63 -16.47 -1.79 -2.88
C GLU A 63 -15.45 -1.04 -3.73
N ILE A 64 -14.17 -1.27 -3.42
CA ILE A 64 -13.07 -0.79 -4.25
C ILE A 64 -12.79 -1.83 -5.33
N GLY A 65 -13.02 -1.44 -6.58
CA GLY A 65 -12.79 -2.30 -7.74
C GLY A 65 -11.36 -2.17 -8.28
N PHE A 66 -10.79 -3.31 -8.66
CA PHE A 66 -9.54 -3.39 -9.41
C PHE A 66 -9.79 -4.12 -10.71
N SER A 67 -9.64 -3.45 -11.85
CA SER A 67 -9.78 -4.09 -13.16
C SER A 67 -8.42 -4.37 -13.78
N HIS A 68 -8.30 -5.55 -14.39
CA HIS A 68 -7.08 -6.03 -15.03
C HIS A 68 -7.31 -6.17 -16.55
N GLU A 69 -6.25 -6.01 -17.33
CA GLU A 69 -6.27 -6.46 -18.72
C GLU A 69 -6.08 -7.97 -18.79
N PRO A 70 -6.64 -8.64 -19.78
CA PRO A 70 -6.43 -10.07 -19.94
C PRO A 70 -4.94 -10.43 -19.98
N GLY A 71 -4.51 -11.29 -19.07
CA GLY A 71 -3.11 -11.73 -18.94
C GLY A 71 -2.17 -10.79 -18.19
N ASP A 72 -2.59 -9.59 -17.79
CA ASP A 72 -1.77 -8.72 -16.91
C ASP A 72 -2.17 -8.95 -15.44
N PRO A 73 -1.24 -9.42 -14.58
CA PRO A 73 -1.51 -9.61 -13.16
C PRO A 73 -1.67 -8.29 -12.38
N LEU A 74 -1.34 -7.16 -13.01
CA LEU A 74 -1.42 -5.86 -12.35
C LEU A 74 -2.74 -5.16 -12.66
N PRO A 75 -3.37 -4.52 -11.64
CA PRO A 75 -4.57 -3.74 -11.90
C PRO A 75 -4.23 -2.50 -12.73
N ARG A 76 -5.02 -2.29 -13.79
CA ARG A 76 -4.91 -1.11 -14.65
C ARG A 76 -5.75 0.05 -14.12
N ARG A 77 -6.91 -0.25 -13.53
CA ARG A 77 -7.83 0.75 -13.01
C ARG A 77 -8.22 0.45 -11.58
N VAL A 78 -8.47 1.54 -10.85
CA VAL A 78 -9.06 1.53 -9.51
C VAL A 78 -10.38 2.28 -9.60
N SER A 79 -11.44 1.70 -9.03
CA SER A 79 -12.76 2.34 -9.03
C SER A 79 -13.41 2.30 -7.66
N ILE A 80 -14.27 3.30 -7.38
CA ILE A 80 -15.14 3.39 -6.21
C ILE A 80 -16.45 4.02 -6.62
N ALA A 81 -17.57 3.53 -6.12
CA ALA A 81 -18.91 4.06 -6.42
C ALA A 81 -19.18 4.18 -7.94
N GLY A 82 -18.62 3.31 -8.75
CA GLY A 82 -18.73 3.33 -10.21
C GLY A 82 -17.81 4.33 -10.92
N ALA A 83 -17.08 5.18 -10.21
CA ALA A 83 -16.12 6.13 -10.78
C ALA A 83 -14.73 5.49 -10.93
N ASP A 84 -14.06 5.73 -12.07
CA ASP A 84 -12.62 5.45 -12.23
C ASP A 84 -11.84 6.53 -11.50
N VAL A 85 -11.06 6.13 -10.49
CA VAL A 85 -10.29 7.03 -9.64
C VAL A 85 -8.77 6.81 -9.76
N THR A 86 -8.33 6.05 -10.75
CA THR A 86 -6.95 5.62 -10.93
C THR A 86 -5.94 6.76 -10.78
N ASP A 87 -6.19 7.89 -11.43
CA ASP A 87 -5.32 9.07 -11.36
C ASP A 87 -5.73 10.02 -10.24
N ALA A 88 -7.04 10.16 -9.98
CA ALA A 88 -7.58 11.08 -8.97
C ALA A 88 -7.07 10.77 -7.55
N ILE A 89 -6.81 9.52 -7.23
CA ILE A 89 -6.26 9.10 -5.93
C ILE A 89 -4.73 9.29 -5.80
N ARG A 90 -4.07 9.87 -6.80
CA ARG A 90 -2.61 10.07 -6.84
C ARG A 90 -2.19 11.53 -6.69
N THR A 91 -3.07 12.38 -6.22
CA THR A 91 -2.83 13.82 -6.00
C THR A 91 -2.15 14.07 -4.65
N ALA A 92 -1.51 15.25 -4.51
CA ALA A 92 -0.91 15.68 -3.25
C ALA A 92 -1.96 15.86 -2.12
N GLU A 93 -3.19 16.25 -2.47
CA GLU A 93 -4.29 16.39 -1.51
C GLU A 93 -4.66 15.03 -0.91
N ILE A 94 -4.84 14.00 -1.74
CA ILE A 94 -5.11 12.64 -1.29
C ILE A 94 -3.92 12.06 -0.49
N ASP A 95 -2.69 12.38 -0.89
CA ASP A 95 -1.49 11.95 -0.14
C ASP A 95 -1.46 12.50 1.28
N ARG A 96 -1.94 13.74 1.50
CA ARG A 96 -2.07 14.32 2.84
C ARG A 96 -3.23 13.74 3.64
N SER A 97 -4.33 13.40 2.98
CA SER A 97 -5.58 12.94 3.57
C SER A 97 -5.55 11.48 4.01
N VAL A 98 -4.83 10.62 3.29
CA VAL A 98 -4.90 9.16 3.45
C VAL A 98 -4.49 8.66 4.84
N SER A 99 -3.61 9.35 5.55
CA SER A 99 -3.17 8.92 6.89
C SER A 99 -4.29 9.06 7.93
N ALA A 100 -5.09 10.13 7.86
CA ALA A 100 -6.26 10.30 8.73
C ALA A 100 -7.30 9.20 8.47
N VAL A 101 -7.63 8.95 7.20
CA VAL A 101 -8.56 7.88 6.80
C VAL A 101 -8.08 6.51 7.27
N ALA A 102 -6.78 6.22 7.12
CA ALA A 102 -6.21 4.94 7.53
C ALA A 102 -6.07 4.78 9.05
N ALA A 103 -6.20 5.85 9.83
CA ALA A 103 -6.25 5.81 11.28
C ALA A 103 -7.66 5.50 11.82
N ALA A 104 -8.72 5.72 11.05
CA ALA A 104 -10.10 5.49 11.46
C ALA A 104 -10.41 3.99 11.62
N PRO A 105 -10.76 3.48 12.82
CA PRO A 105 -11.00 2.05 13.06
C PRO A 105 -12.12 1.47 12.20
N ALA A 106 -13.23 2.22 11.99
CA ALA A 106 -14.36 1.78 11.18
C ALA A 106 -13.95 1.57 9.70
N VAL A 107 -13.15 2.49 9.12
CA VAL A 107 -12.60 2.31 7.76
C VAL A 107 -11.73 1.07 7.68
N ARG A 108 -10.88 0.86 8.68
CA ARG A 108 -10.00 -0.31 8.72
C ARG A 108 -10.79 -1.61 8.76
N GLN A 109 -11.81 -1.69 9.62
CA GLN A 109 -12.67 -2.86 9.71
C GLN A 109 -13.29 -3.22 8.34
N ALA A 110 -13.88 -2.25 7.67
CA ALA A 110 -14.49 -2.45 6.35
C ALA A 110 -13.47 -2.84 5.28
N LEU A 111 -12.34 -2.11 5.18
CA LEU A 111 -11.35 -2.37 4.14
C LEU A 111 -10.57 -3.66 4.37
N VAL A 112 -10.26 -4.06 5.60
CA VAL A 112 -9.63 -5.36 5.90
C VAL A 112 -10.52 -6.50 5.42
N ALA A 113 -11.83 -6.44 5.65
CA ALA A 113 -12.77 -7.43 5.15
C ALA A 113 -12.77 -7.51 3.61
N GLN A 114 -12.74 -6.37 2.91
CA GLN A 114 -12.62 -6.32 1.45
C GLN A 114 -11.29 -6.91 0.97
N GLN A 115 -10.18 -6.54 1.58
CA GLN A 115 -8.83 -7.05 1.25
C GLN A 115 -8.75 -8.56 1.40
N GLN A 116 -9.27 -9.09 2.52
CA GLN A 116 -9.29 -10.54 2.78
C GLN A 116 -10.15 -11.29 1.75
N ARG A 117 -11.29 -10.74 1.36
CA ARG A 117 -12.14 -11.33 0.32
C ARG A 117 -11.39 -11.39 -1.02
N ILE A 118 -10.72 -10.30 -1.41
CA ILE A 118 -9.92 -10.25 -2.64
C ILE A 118 -8.77 -11.25 -2.59
N GLY A 119 -7.98 -11.26 -1.53
CA GLY A 119 -6.80 -12.13 -1.43
C GLY A 119 -7.13 -13.62 -1.38
N ARG A 120 -8.30 -13.99 -0.82
CA ARG A 120 -8.76 -15.40 -0.81
C ARG A 120 -9.17 -15.92 -2.19
N ALA A 121 -9.37 -15.04 -3.17
CA ALA A 121 -9.79 -15.43 -4.51
C ALA A 121 -8.64 -15.99 -5.38
N GLY A 122 -7.38 -15.90 -4.92
CA GLY A 122 -6.24 -16.37 -5.73
C GLY A 122 -4.89 -16.24 -5.06
N ASN A 123 -3.86 -16.11 -5.88
CA ASN A 123 -2.49 -15.85 -5.45
C ASN A 123 -2.20 -14.35 -5.57
N TYR A 124 -1.80 -13.73 -4.48
CA TYR A 124 -1.60 -12.29 -4.43
C TYR A 124 -0.28 -11.88 -3.80
N VAL A 125 0.34 -10.85 -4.38
CA VAL A 125 1.30 -9.98 -3.69
C VAL A 125 0.52 -8.78 -3.18
N VAL A 126 0.43 -8.64 -1.86
CA VAL A 126 -0.34 -7.59 -1.19
C VAL A 126 0.62 -6.61 -0.53
N GLU A 127 0.53 -5.34 -0.90
CA GLU A 127 1.35 -4.29 -0.29
C GLU A 127 0.56 -3.41 0.67
N GLY A 128 1.21 -3.05 1.79
CA GLY A 128 0.57 -2.19 2.79
C GLY A 128 1.49 -1.72 3.92
N ARG A 129 0.93 -1.71 5.13
CA ARG A 129 1.59 -1.32 6.39
C ARG A 129 1.49 -2.40 7.46
N ASP A 130 0.46 -3.20 7.38
CA ASP A 130 0.04 -4.15 8.39
C ASP A 130 -0.54 -5.43 7.77
N ILE A 131 -0.13 -5.73 6.55
CA ILE A 131 -0.64 -6.90 5.81
C ILE A 131 -0.28 -8.17 6.56
N GLY A 132 0.98 -8.35 6.92
CA GLY A 132 1.47 -9.54 7.62
C GLY A 132 1.14 -9.58 9.11
N THR A 133 0.64 -8.46 9.70
CA THR A 133 0.29 -8.41 11.13
C THR A 133 -1.21 -8.45 11.39
N ALA A 134 -2.03 -7.90 10.49
CA ALA A 134 -3.47 -7.73 10.71
C ALA A 134 -4.34 -8.26 9.57
N VAL A 135 -3.97 -8.03 8.32
CA VAL A 135 -4.83 -8.39 7.17
C VAL A 135 -4.69 -9.87 6.83
N PHE A 136 -3.46 -10.35 6.67
CA PHE A 136 -3.11 -11.75 6.37
C PHE A 136 -2.01 -12.23 7.34
N PRO A 137 -2.33 -12.43 8.62
CA PRO A 137 -1.37 -12.91 9.60
C PRO A 137 -0.84 -14.32 9.29
N GLU A 138 -1.53 -15.08 8.45
CA GLU A 138 -1.15 -16.42 7.97
C GLU A 138 -0.53 -16.39 6.55
N ALA A 139 -0.11 -15.20 6.06
CA ALA A 139 0.55 -15.11 4.76
C ALA A 139 1.80 -16.01 4.71
N GLU A 140 1.96 -16.76 3.63
CA GLU A 140 3.04 -17.74 3.47
C GLU A 140 4.43 -17.08 3.42
N LEU A 141 4.52 -15.86 2.89
CA LEU A 141 5.73 -15.04 2.94
C LEU A 141 5.38 -13.63 3.40
N LYS A 142 6.09 -13.16 4.43
CA LYS A 142 5.99 -11.79 4.93
C LYS A 142 7.32 -11.10 4.78
N VAL A 143 7.30 -9.94 4.15
CA VAL A 143 8.46 -9.08 3.94
C VAL A 143 8.18 -7.71 4.56
N PHE A 144 9.10 -7.22 5.36
CA PHE A 144 9.08 -5.85 5.85
C PHE A 144 10.18 -5.06 5.15
N LEU A 145 9.80 -4.25 4.16
CA LEU A 145 10.71 -3.49 3.31
C LEU A 145 10.93 -2.10 3.89
N THR A 146 12.18 -1.78 4.21
CA THR A 146 12.58 -0.47 4.72
C THR A 146 13.56 0.25 3.80
N ALA A 147 13.78 1.52 4.07
CA ALA A 147 14.92 2.32 3.66
C ALA A 147 15.05 3.50 4.62
N SER A 148 16.23 4.11 4.72
CA SER A 148 16.41 5.33 5.52
C SER A 148 15.44 6.43 5.10
N ALA A 149 15.03 7.30 6.02
CA ALA A 149 14.14 8.43 5.70
C ALA A 149 14.74 9.32 4.60
N ALA A 150 16.05 9.56 4.65
CA ALA A 150 16.78 10.31 3.64
C ALA A 150 16.67 9.67 2.24
N GLU A 151 16.91 8.38 2.14
CA GLU A 151 16.80 7.65 0.85
C GLU A 151 15.36 7.70 0.31
N ARG A 152 14.36 7.53 1.18
CA ARG A 152 12.95 7.63 0.79
C ARG A 152 12.54 9.02 0.34
N ALA A 153 13.12 10.06 0.96
CA ALA A 153 12.92 11.45 0.54
C ALA A 153 13.52 11.71 -0.84
N HIS A 154 14.74 11.26 -1.10
CA HIS A 154 15.35 11.37 -2.44
C HIS A 154 14.50 10.66 -3.52
N ARG A 155 14.05 9.43 -3.25
CA ARG A 155 13.17 8.68 -4.17
C ARG A 155 11.86 9.41 -4.42
N ARG A 156 11.28 10.03 -3.38
CA ARG A 156 10.01 10.77 -3.50
C ARG A 156 10.18 12.06 -4.28
N VAL A 157 11.24 12.83 -4.06
CA VAL A 157 11.55 14.03 -4.84
C VAL A 157 11.65 13.66 -6.33
N ALA A 158 12.49 12.69 -6.67
CA ALA A 158 12.64 12.24 -8.06
C ALA A 158 11.32 11.68 -8.67
N GLN A 159 10.44 11.11 -7.87
CA GLN A 159 9.11 10.68 -8.30
C GLN A 159 8.19 11.87 -8.58
N ASN A 160 8.18 12.87 -7.70
CA ASN A 160 7.37 14.07 -7.82
C ASN A 160 7.78 14.88 -9.05
N GLU A 161 9.09 15.05 -9.30
CA GLU A 161 9.62 15.69 -10.50
C GLU A 161 9.11 15.03 -11.78
N ARG A 162 9.22 13.68 -11.86
CA ARG A 162 8.76 12.92 -13.05
C ARG A 162 7.26 13.01 -13.28
N ARG A 163 6.47 13.17 -12.23
CA ARG A 163 5.00 13.21 -12.30
C ARG A 163 4.44 14.62 -12.39
N GLY A 164 5.24 15.62 -12.07
CA GLY A 164 4.78 17.02 -11.95
C GLY A 164 3.78 17.21 -10.81
N VAL A 165 3.83 16.37 -9.74
CA VAL A 165 2.88 16.39 -8.63
C VAL A 165 3.61 16.30 -7.30
N GLY A 166 3.25 17.18 -6.36
CA GLY A 166 3.83 17.24 -5.02
C GLY A 166 5.06 18.14 -4.95
N SER A 167 5.60 18.30 -3.74
CA SER A 167 6.79 19.12 -3.51
C SER A 167 8.05 18.44 -4.05
N THR A 168 8.96 19.23 -4.60
CA THR A 168 10.32 18.80 -4.98
C THR A 168 11.37 19.33 -4.01
N ASP A 169 10.95 20.09 -2.98
CA ASP A 169 11.85 20.49 -1.91
C ASP A 169 12.16 19.27 -1.00
N TYR A 170 13.44 18.94 -0.90
CA TYR A 170 13.89 17.78 -0.16
C TYR A 170 13.56 17.86 1.33
N ALA A 171 13.73 19.04 1.96
CA ALA A 171 13.50 19.20 3.39
C ALA A 171 12.00 19.06 3.74
N GLU A 172 11.14 19.62 2.90
CA GLU A 172 9.68 19.47 3.03
C GLU A 172 9.27 18.01 2.86
N VAL A 173 9.78 17.34 1.83
CA VAL A 173 9.46 15.92 1.56
C VAL A 173 9.98 15.02 2.68
N LEU A 174 11.17 15.27 3.23
CA LEU A 174 11.71 14.51 4.36
C LEU A 174 10.83 14.67 5.61
N ALA A 175 10.48 15.92 5.96
CA ALA A 175 9.60 16.18 7.09
C ALA A 175 8.24 15.51 6.96
N ASP A 176 7.66 15.49 5.75
CA ASP A 176 6.40 14.79 5.47
C ASP A 176 6.53 13.26 5.64
N ILE A 177 7.64 12.68 5.21
CA ILE A 177 7.92 11.25 5.39
C ILE A 177 8.03 10.89 6.86
N GLU A 178 8.81 11.65 7.63
CA GLU A 178 9.00 11.42 9.07
C GLU A 178 7.70 11.58 9.85
N ARG A 179 6.91 12.61 9.54
CA ARG A 179 5.58 12.80 10.12
C ARG A 179 4.66 11.60 9.85
N ARG A 180 4.63 11.09 8.61
CA ARG A 180 3.80 9.93 8.24
C ARG A 180 4.25 8.67 8.94
N ASP A 181 5.55 8.44 9.04
CA ASP A 181 6.10 7.28 9.75
C ASP A 181 5.73 7.32 11.24
N ALA A 182 5.80 8.50 11.85
CA ALA A 182 5.36 8.68 13.24
C ALA A 182 3.87 8.35 13.40
N ILE A 183 3.00 8.87 12.53
CA ILE A 183 1.55 8.57 12.54
C ILE A 183 1.33 7.07 12.31
N ASP A 184 1.94 6.47 11.27
CA ASP A 184 1.73 5.08 10.92
C ASP A 184 2.20 4.13 12.04
N SER A 185 3.28 4.47 12.75
CA SER A 185 3.86 3.65 13.82
C SER A 185 3.19 3.83 15.19
N SER A 186 2.56 4.98 15.44
CA SER A 186 1.91 5.31 16.72
C SER A 186 0.42 4.98 16.77
N ARG A 187 -0.16 4.40 15.72
CA ARG A 187 -1.58 4.03 15.71
C ARG A 187 -1.90 3.02 16.81
N ASP A 188 -3.01 3.22 17.51
CA ASP A 188 -3.54 2.25 18.48
C ASP A 188 -3.95 0.94 17.79
N THR A 189 -4.49 1.06 16.57
CA THR A 189 -4.94 -0.08 15.76
C THR A 189 -3.98 -0.32 14.60
N SER A 190 -3.40 -1.52 14.53
CA SER A 190 -2.53 -1.98 13.44
C SER A 190 -1.37 -1.00 13.14
N PRO A 191 -0.49 -0.72 14.12
CA PRO A 191 0.67 0.14 13.90
C PRO A 191 1.60 -0.47 12.84
N LEU A 192 2.33 0.41 12.14
CA LEU A 192 3.39 0.00 11.22
C LEU A 192 4.53 -0.65 12.00
N LYS A 193 4.62 -1.96 11.95
CA LYS A 193 5.68 -2.77 12.54
C LYS A 193 5.86 -4.08 11.77
N PRO A 194 7.06 -4.67 11.78
CA PRO A 194 7.25 -5.98 11.17
C PRO A 194 6.45 -7.05 11.90
N ALA A 195 5.89 -8.00 11.18
CA ALA A 195 5.37 -9.23 11.77
C ALA A 195 6.53 -10.03 12.38
N PRO A 196 6.30 -10.84 13.45
CA PRO A 196 7.36 -11.57 14.13
C PRO A 196 8.15 -12.51 13.20
N ASP A 197 7.49 -13.04 12.18
CA ASP A 197 8.04 -13.95 11.18
C ASP A 197 8.37 -13.27 9.84
N ALA A 198 8.33 -11.95 9.78
CA ALA A 198 8.65 -11.21 8.57
C ALA A 198 10.16 -11.14 8.31
N VAL A 199 10.54 -11.38 7.07
CA VAL A 199 11.91 -11.10 6.60
C VAL A 199 12.07 -9.59 6.44
N GLN A 200 12.93 -9.00 7.25
CA GLN A 200 13.22 -7.57 7.17
C GLN A 200 14.28 -7.32 6.09
N MET A 201 13.99 -6.39 5.18
CA MET A 201 14.87 -6.00 4.08
C MET A 201 15.07 -4.50 4.05
N ASP A 202 16.31 -4.07 4.22
CA ASP A 202 16.70 -2.68 3.98
C ASP A 202 17.08 -2.50 2.51
N SER A 203 16.34 -1.64 1.82
CA SER A 203 16.59 -1.30 0.41
C SER A 203 17.52 -0.10 0.22
N THR A 204 18.08 0.47 1.31
CA THR A 204 19.04 1.56 1.23
C THR A 204 20.29 1.11 0.47
N GLY A 205 20.66 1.84 -0.58
CA GLY A 205 21.83 1.52 -1.40
C GLY A 205 21.74 0.22 -2.23
N ARG A 206 20.58 -0.46 -2.22
CA ARG A 206 20.35 -1.65 -3.05
C ARG A 206 19.55 -1.31 -4.30
N THR A 207 19.79 -2.05 -5.37
CA THR A 207 18.97 -1.95 -6.57
C THR A 207 17.61 -2.63 -6.33
N ILE A 208 16.60 -2.13 -7.02
CA ILE A 208 15.25 -2.73 -6.97
C ILE A 208 15.31 -4.19 -7.40
N GLU A 209 16.13 -4.52 -8.40
CA GLU A 209 16.30 -5.88 -8.91
C GLU A 209 16.82 -6.84 -7.84
N GLN A 210 17.82 -6.45 -7.05
CA GLN A 210 18.34 -7.27 -5.95
C GLN A 210 17.26 -7.60 -4.90
N ILE A 211 16.37 -6.65 -4.62
CA ILE A 211 15.24 -6.87 -3.70
C ILE A 211 14.23 -7.85 -4.30
N ILE A 212 13.89 -7.66 -5.58
CA ILE A 212 12.95 -8.54 -6.30
C ILE A 212 13.48 -9.97 -6.34
N GLU A 213 14.73 -10.16 -6.74
CA GLU A 213 15.37 -11.48 -6.80
C GLU A 213 15.34 -12.18 -5.44
N ARG A 214 15.65 -11.45 -4.36
CA ARG A 214 15.63 -12.03 -3.02
C ARG A 214 14.23 -12.46 -2.60
N ILE A 215 13.20 -11.64 -2.88
CA ILE A 215 11.80 -12.00 -2.55
C ILE A 215 11.35 -13.21 -3.38
N CYS A 216 11.67 -13.25 -4.67
CA CYS A 216 11.33 -14.39 -5.52
C CYS A 216 12.02 -15.68 -5.05
N ALA A 217 13.30 -15.61 -4.65
CA ALA A 217 14.00 -16.76 -4.07
C ALA A 217 13.33 -17.26 -2.79
N LEU A 218 12.96 -16.35 -1.87
CA LEU A 218 12.21 -16.70 -0.66
C LEU A 218 10.85 -17.31 -0.95
N ALA A 219 10.15 -16.80 -1.97
CA ALA A 219 8.88 -17.36 -2.41
C ALA A 219 9.05 -18.80 -2.93
N GLN A 220 10.09 -19.06 -3.72
CA GLN A 220 10.42 -20.41 -4.21
C GLN A 220 10.77 -21.37 -3.07
N GLU A 221 11.54 -20.92 -2.06
CA GLU A 221 11.84 -21.70 -0.85
C GLU A 221 10.56 -22.11 -0.09
N LYS A 222 9.48 -21.33 -0.22
CA LYS A 222 8.14 -21.60 0.34
C LYS A 222 7.23 -22.43 -0.60
N GLY A 223 7.77 -22.93 -1.72
CA GLY A 223 7.00 -23.71 -2.70
C GLY A 223 6.08 -22.89 -3.60
N MET A 224 6.28 -21.57 -3.68
CA MET A 224 5.55 -20.70 -4.60
C MET A 224 6.26 -20.72 -5.96
N HIS A 225 5.75 -21.50 -6.88
CA HIS A 225 6.27 -21.58 -8.25
C HIS A 225 5.22 -21.06 -9.25
N VAL A 226 5.70 -20.56 -10.39
CA VAL A 226 4.89 -20.22 -11.56
C VAL A 226 4.39 -21.51 -12.22
#